data_f9ff50debcd041bd1bedf8ef3361dcd8
#
_entry.id   f9ff50debcd041bd1bedf8ef3361dcd8
#
_cell.length_a   1.000
_cell.length_b   1.000
_cell.length_c   1.000
_cell.angle_alpha   90.00
_cell.angle_beta   90.00
_cell.angle_gamma   90.00
#
_symmetry.space_group_name_H-M   'P 1'
#
loop_
_entity.id
_entity.type
_entity.pdbx_description
1 polymer ?
#
loop_
_entity_poly.entity_id
_entity_poly.type
_entity_poly.pdbx_seq_one_letter_code
_entity_poly.pdbx_strand_id
1 'polypeptide(L)'
;MKKIEIVGAMSQQEQLKEYWEDLTKKERIGNNRYQRNVMFRHAFSVAAREASDLGVQQLGKVIGRDHATVLHACKNHESNMKFSSIYRQAYTRIASTLSDMLLADLNFEEYYGLRDENKKLRNRLMEMSKRSRELISGKVAADQRALGAEAQISSLKAQIQERDVRISALNKKIATIVW
;
A
#
# COMPACT_ATOMS: atom_id res chain seq x y z
N MET A 1 44.30 20.43 -24.65
CA MET A 1 43.12 20.07 -23.93
C MET A 1 42.32 19.06 -24.75
N LYS A 2 42.33 17.76 -24.39
CA LYS A 2 41.55 16.76 -25.06
C LYS A 2 40.09 16.92 -24.61
N LYS A 3 39.17 17.20 -25.55
CA LYS A 3 37.74 17.09 -25.33
C LYS A 3 37.43 15.65 -24.95
N ILE A 4 36.97 15.43 -23.73
CA ILE A 4 36.33 14.17 -23.34
C ILE A 4 34.98 14.20 -24.06
N GLU A 5 34.87 13.43 -25.15
CA GLU A 5 33.56 13.11 -25.73
C GLU A 5 32.80 12.31 -24.68
N ILE A 6 31.80 12.92 -24.11
CA ILE A 6 30.77 12.23 -23.31
C ILE A 6 30.05 11.31 -24.32
N VAL A 7 30.37 10.03 -24.30
CA VAL A 7 29.58 9.00 -24.96
C VAL A 7 28.15 9.19 -24.45
N GLY A 8 27.24 9.59 -25.33
CA GLY A 8 25.89 9.98 -24.97
C GLY A 8 25.23 8.88 -24.16
N ALA A 9 24.72 9.20 -22.98
CA ALA A 9 23.94 8.29 -22.16
C ALA A 9 22.78 7.77 -22.98
N MET A 10 22.59 6.45 -23.02
CA MET A 10 21.45 5.80 -23.71
C MET A 10 20.15 6.36 -23.15
N SER A 11 19.18 6.64 -24.02
CA SER A 11 17.87 7.07 -23.56
C SER A 11 17.18 5.93 -22.77
N GLN A 12 16.31 6.27 -21.82
CA GLN A 12 15.52 5.27 -21.07
C GLN A 12 14.79 4.28 -22.00
N GLN A 13 14.33 4.76 -23.16
CA GLN A 13 13.65 3.92 -24.14
C GLN A 13 14.60 2.89 -24.75
N GLU A 14 15.85 3.25 -25.04
CA GLU A 14 16.86 2.34 -25.59
C GLU A 14 17.28 1.30 -24.57
N GLN A 15 17.51 1.70 -23.31
CA GLN A 15 17.84 0.79 -22.21
C GLN A 15 16.73 -0.24 -21.97
N LEU A 16 15.47 0.21 -21.91
CA LEU A 16 14.32 -0.68 -21.76
C LEU A 16 14.15 -1.62 -22.96
N LYS A 17 14.48 -1.16 -24.17
CA LYS A 17 14.41 -1.99 -25.37
C LYS A 17 15.49 -3.07 -25.35
N GLU A 18 16.71 -2.73 -24.99
CA GLU A 18 17.81 -3.69 -24.86
C GLU A 18 17.48 -4.75 -23.80
N TYR A 19 17.02 -4.32 -22.63
CA TYR A 19 16.60 -5.24 -21.58
C TYR A 19 15.45 -6.15 -22.02
N TRP A 20 14.46 -5.61 -22.75
CA TRP A 20 13.37 -6.42 -23.29
C TRP A 20 13.85 -7.47 -24.28
N GLU A 21 14.76 -7.10 -25.18
CA GLU A 21 15.35 -8.03 -26.16
C GLU A 21 16.14 -9.15 -25.47
N ASP A 22 16.92 -8.83 -24.45
CA ASP A 22 17.66 -9.83 -23.67
C ASP A 22 16.72 -10.74 -22.86
N LEU A 23 15.70 -10.19 -22.24
CA LEU A 23 14.68 -10.95 -21.52
C LEU A 23 13.96 -11.93 -22.47
N THR A 24 13.59 -11.48 -23.68
CA THR A 24 12.92 -12.33 -24.65
C THR A 24 13.79 -13.47 -25.13
N LYS A 25 15.09 -13.25 -25.33
CA LYS A 25 16.07 -14.29 -25.69
C LYS A 25 16.24 -15.29 -24.55
N LYS A 26 16.50 -14.79 -23.34
CA LYS A 26 16.77 -15.59 -22.14
C LYS A 26 15.57 -16.47 -21.75
N GLU A 27 14.39 -15.90 -21.75
CA GLU A 27 13.16 -16.58 -21.36
C GLU A 27 12.45 -17.26 -22.52
N ARG A 28 13.00 -17.20 -23.75
CA ARG A 28 12.40 -17.74 -24.98
C ARG A 28 10.95 -17.26 -25.16
N ILE A 29 10.73 -15.96 -24.96
CA ILE A 29 9.41 -15.33 -25.07
C ILE A 29 9.10 -15.12 -26.54
N GLY A 30 8.23 -15.93 -27.08
CA GLY A 30 7.78 -15.79 -28.49
C GLY A 30 6.70 -14.72 -28.64
N ASN A 31 6.47 -14.37 -29.95
CA ASN A 31 5.46 -13.36 -30.32
C ASN A 31 4.02 -13.91 -30.34
N ASN A 32 3.85 -15.16 -29.96
CA ASN A 32 2.59 -15.89 -29.98
C ASN A 32 1.68 -15.54 -28.76
N ARG A 33 0.47 -16.11 -28.76
CA ARG A 33 -0.55 -15.89 -27.70
C ARG A 33 -0.49 -16.93 -26.57
N TYR A 34 0.59 -17.70 -26.44
CA TYR A 34 0.73 -18.60 -25.29
C TYR A 34 0.67 -17.81 -23.99
N GLN A 35 -0.09 -18.32 -23.04
CA GLN A 35 -0.36 -17.65 -21.77
C GLN A 35 0.92 -17.17 -21.08
N ARG A 36 1.96 -18.01 -21.03
CA ARG A 36 3.24 -17.64 -20.44
C ARG A 36 3.82 -16.39 -21.10
N ASN A 37 3.87 -16.34 -22.44
CA ASN A 37 4.44 -15.20 -23.18
C ASN A 37 3.60 -13.93 -23.01
N VAL A 38 2.28 -14.06 -22.91
CA VAL A 38 1.39 -12.93 -22.61
C VAL A 38 1.66 -12.40 -21.20
N MET A 39 1.79 -13.28 -20.19
CA MET A 39 2.07 -12.89 -18.81
C MET A 39 3.40 -12.14 -18.67
N PHE A 40 4.46 -12.61 -19.35
CA PHE A 40 5.75 -11.91 -19.35
C PHE A 40 5.66 -10.51 -20.00
N ARG A 41 4.98 -10.40 -21.17
CA ARG A 41 4.77 -9.10 -21.81
C ARG A 41 3.98 -8.13 -20.92
N HIS A 42 2.92 -8.62 -20.28
CA HIS A 42 2.14 -7.82 -19.36
C HIS A 42 2.97 -7.40 -18.14
N ALA A 43 3.72 -8.32 -17.54
CA ALA A 43 4.60 -8.05 -16.42
C ALA A 43 5.65 -6.99 -16.76
N PHE A 44 6.32 -7.12 -17.90
CA PHE A 44 7.28 -6.12 -18.36
C PHE A 44 6.62 -4.77 -18.64
N SER A 45 5.47 -4.74 -19.30
CA SER A 45 4.77 -3.49 -19.61
C SER A 45 4.41 -2.69 -18.37
N VAL A 46 3.95 -3.37 -17.31
CA VAL A 46 3.58 -2.71 -16.05
C VAL A 46 4.83 -2.26 -15.30
N ALA A 47 5.81 -3.15 -15.12
CA ALA A 47 7.03 -2.83 -14.40
C ALA A 47 7.81 -1.69 -15.09
N ALA A 48 7.91 -1.68 -16.43
CA ALA A 48 8.56 -0.61 -17.17
C ALA A 48 7.80 0.73 -17.06
N ARG A 49 6.47 0.71 -16.99
CA ARG A 49 5.67 1.91 -16.80
C ARG A 49 5.84 2.50 -15.40
N GLU A 50 5.99 1.67 -14.39
CA GLU A 50 6.20 2.11 -13.00
C GLU A 50 7.61 2.60 -12.74
N ALA A 51 8.59 2.06 -13.47
CA ALA A 51 10.00 2.37 -13.29
C ALA A 51 10.49 3.53 -14.19
N SER A 52 9.74 3.94 -15.23
CA SER A 52 10.16 4.98 -16.18
C SER A 52 9.08 6.02 -16.42
N ASP A 53 9.49 7.19 -16.92
CA ASP A 53 8.58 8.27 -17.33
C ASP A 53 8.00 8.07 -18.74
N LEU A 54 8.21 6.90 -19.36
CA LEU A 54 7.76 6.63 -20.71
C LEU A 54 6.24 6.49 -20.81
N GLY A 55 5.66 7.15 -21.80
CA GLY A 55 4.25 7.01 -22.12
C GLY A 55 3.91 5.62 -22.71
N VAL A 56 2.64 5.23 -22.63
CA VAL A 56 2.15 3.92 -23.12
C VAL A 56 2.45 3.65 -24.60
N GLN A 57 2.53 4.69 -25.43
CA GLN A 57 2.89 4.57 -26.85
C GLN A 57 4.37 4.19 -27.03
N GLN A 58 5.25 4.81 -26.24
CA GLN A 58 6.69 4.51 -26.26
C GLN A 58 6.95 3.10 -25.74
N LEU A 59 6.30 2.70 -24.66
CA LEU A 59 6.39 1.34 -24.13
C LEU A 59 5.85 0.29 -25.10
N GLY A 60 4.77 0.61 -25.83
CA GLY A 60 4.28 -0.24 -26.92
C GLY A 60 5.35 -0.49 -27.96
N LYS A 61 6.08 0.55 -28.39
CA LYS A 61 7.21 0.42 -29.32
C LYS A 61 8.35 -0.44 -28.76
N VAL A 62 8.68 -0.29 -27.48
CA VAL A 62 9.71 -1.11 -26.80
C VAL A 62 9.40 -2.60 -26.90
N ILE A 63 8.16 -3.00 -26.62
CA ILE A 63 7.76 -4.42 -26.67
C ILE A 63 7.30 -4.90 -28.05
N GLY A 64 7.35 -4.05 -29.08
CA GLY A 64 6.89 -4.35 -30.43
C GLY A 64 5.38 -4.61 -30.51
N ARG A 65 4.58 -3.86 -29.76
CA ARG A 65 3.12 -3.99 -29.66
C ARG A 65 2.41 -2.64 -29.67
N ASP A 66 1.11 -2.68 -29.89
CA ASP A 66 0.26 -1.49 -29.78
C ASP A 66 0.18 -1.03 -28.32
N HIS A 67 0.02 0.28 -28.12
CA HIS A 67 -0.25 0.92 -26.83
C HIS A 67 -1.45 0.31 -26.09
N ALA A 68 -2.46 -0.17 -26.82
CA ALA A 68 -3.61 -0.87 -26.24
C ALA A 68 -3.19 -2.14 -25.46
N THR A 69 -2.12 -2.83 -25.88
CA THR A 69 -1.56 -3.97 -25.14
C THR A 69 -1.01 -3.55 -23.79
N VAL A 70 -0.33 -2.41 -23.72
CA VAL A 70 0.21 -1.84 -22.47
C VAL A 70 -0.92 -1.43 -21.53
N LEU A 71 -1.95 -0.74 -22.04
CA LEU A 71 -3.12 -0.35 -21.25
C LEU A 71 -3.86 -1.58 -20.71
N HIS A 72 -4.02 -2.62 -21.55
CA HIS A 72 -4.63 -3.86 -21.12
C HIS A 72 -3.83 -4.56 -20.01
N ALA A 73 -2.50 -4.56 -20.11
CA ALA A 73 -1.61 -5.09 -19.08
C ALA A 73 -1.80 -4.35 -17.74
N CYS A 74 -1.81 -3.02 -17.78
CA CYS A 74 -2.04 -2.19 -16.59
C CYS A 74 -3.41 -2.45 -15.94
N LYS A 75 -4.47 -2.52 -16.75
CA LYS A 75 -5.83 -2.78 -16.26
C LYS A 75 -5.95 -4.14 -15.56
N ASN A 76 -5.24 -5.15 -16.03
CA ASN A 76 -5.30 -6.50 -15.46
C ASN A 76 -4.20 -6.79 -14.43
N HIS A 77 -3.40 -5.80 -14.03
CA HIS A 77 -2.26 -6.00 -13.13
C HIS A 77 -2.67 -6.67 -11.82
N GLU A 78 -3.63 -6.09 -11.09
CA GLU A 78 -4.09 -6.60 -9.79
C GLU A 78 -4.64 -8.02 -9.90
N SER A 79 -5.47 -8.27 -10.91
CA SER A 79 -6.01 -9.60 -11.17
C SER A 79 -4.91 -10.61 -11.46
N ASN A 80 -3.95 -10.26 -12.32
CA ASN A 80 -2.82 -11.13 -12.65
C ASN A 80 -1.92 -11.38 -11.42
N MET A 81 -1.68 -10.37 -10.60
CA MET A 81 -0.93 -10.51 -9.34
C MET A 81 -1.64 -11.47 -8.37
N LYS A 82 -2.96 -11.43 -8.31
CA LYS A 82 -3.74 -12.28 -7.42
C LYS A 82 -3.82 -13.74 -7.90
N PHE A 83 -4.07 -13.94 -9.19
CA PHE A 83 -4.47 -15.26 -9.70
C PHE A 83 -3.40 -15.98 -10.54
N SER A 84 -2.31 -15.31 -10.96
CA SER A 84 -1.26 -15.89 -11.81
C SER A 84 0.10 -15.93 -11.11
N SER A 85 0.54 -17.13 -10.72
CA SER A 85 1.90 -17.32 -10.16
C SER A 85 3.00 -16.98 -11.17
N ILE A 86 2.78 -17.32 -12.45
CA ILE A 86 3.72 -17.00 -13.55
C ILE A 86 3.89 -15.48 -13.69
N TYR A 87 2.78 -14.75 -13.69
CA TYR A 87 2.80 -13.29 -13.77
C TYR A 87 3.54 -12.67 -12.57
N ARG A 88 3.21 -13.10 -11.36
CA ARG A 88 3.79 -12.58 -10.11
C ARG A 88 5.31 -12.76 -10.08
N GLN A 89 5.79 -13.96 -10.39
CA GLN A 89 7.23 -14.23 -10.44
C GLN A 89 7.94 -13.39 -11.51
N ALA A 90 7.35 -13.32 -12.71
CA ALA A 90 7.90 -12.51 -13.80
C ALA A 90 7.93 -11.02 -13.40
N TYR A 91 6.83 -10.48 -12.88
CA TYR A 91 6.73 -9.08 -12.48
C TYR A 91 7.75 -8.72 -11.38
N THR A 92 7.81 -9.48 -10.29
CA THR A 92 8.73 -9.21 -9.18
C THR A 92 10.18 -9.18 -9.65
N ARG A 93 10.59 -10.14 -10.49
CA ARG A 93 11.95 -10.21 -11.02
C ARG A 93 12.25 -9.04 -11.97
N ILE A 94 11.33 -8.73 -12.89
CA ILE A 94 11.51 -7.65 -13.86
C ILE A 94 11.53 -6.29 -13.14
N ALA A 95 10.61 -6.05 -12.22
CA ALA A 95 10.55 -4.80 -11.46
C ALA A 95 11.82 -4.56 -10.63
N SER A 96 12.35 -5.60 -9.98
CA SER A 96 13.64 -5.49 -9.28
C SER A 96 14.78 -5.12 -10.23
N THR A 97 14.91 -5.83 -11.36
CA THR A 97 15.98 -5.56 -12.32
C THR A 97 15.88 -4.15 -12.93
N LEU A 98 14.67 -3.69 -13.27
CA LEU A 98 14.48 -2.35 -13.82
C LEU A 98 14.75 -1.26 -12.78
N SER A 99 14.39 -1.50 -11.53
CA SER A 99 14.74 -0.60 -10.43
C SER A 99 16.26 -0.47 -10.30
N ASP A 100 16.99 -1.59 -10.33
CA ASP A 100 18.44 -1.59 -10.22
C ASP A 100 19.11 -0.89 -11.43
N MET A 101 18.61 -1.12 -12.63
CA MET A 101 19.11 -0.49 -13.88
C MET A 101 18.94 1.03 -13.86
N LEU A 102 17.73 1.49 -13.54
CA LEU A 102 17.42 2.91 -13.57
C LEU A 102 18.04 3.68 -12.40
N LEU A 103 18.28 3.00 -11.27
CA LEU A 103 19.02 3.56 -10.15
C LEU A 103 20.52 3.69 -10.44
N ALA A 104 21.09 2.85 -11.31
CA ALA A 104 22.49 2.95 -11.70
C ALA A 104 22.80 4.23 -12.51
N ASP A 105 21.80 4.80 -13.19
CA ASP A 105 21.91 6.06 -13.93
C ASP A 105 21.69 7.30 -13.07
N LEU A 106 21.18 7.13 -11.83
CA LEU A 106 21.05 8.23 -10.89
C LEU A 106 22.46 8.65 -10.40
N ASN A 107 22.71 9.94 -10.40
CA ASN A 107 23.90 10.51 -9.79
C ASN A 107 24.01 10.00 -8.34
N PHE A 108 25.20 9.58 -7.91
CA PHE A 108 25.45 8.94 -6.62
C PHE A 108 24.91 9.76 -5.43
N GLU A 109 24.98 11.09 -5.52
CA GLU A 109 24.43 12.02 -4.51
C GLU A 109 22.90 11.99 -4.45
N GLU A 110 22.24 11.88 -5.61
CA GLU A 110 20.79 11.83 -5.72
C GLU A 110 20.23 10.52 -5.16
N TYR A 111 20.91 9.39 -5.40
CA TYR A 111 20.58 8.10 -4.82
C TYR A 111 20.65 8.09 -3.28
N TYR A 112 21.72 8.65 -2.72
CA TYR A 112 21.85 8.75 -1.25
C TYR A 112 20.85 9.70 -0.65
N GLY A 113 20.52 10.81 -1.32
CA GLY A 113 19.46 11.74 -0.94
C GLY A 113 18.10 11.07 -0.84
N LEU A 114 17.69 10.34 -1.88
CA LEU A 114 16.43 9.60 -1.94
C LEU A 114 16.38 8.45 -0.90
N ARG A 115 17.49 7.76 -0.68
CA ARG A 115 17.61 6.73 0.35
C ARG A 115 17.40 7.28 1.77
N ASP A 116 17.99 8.43 2.07
CA ASP A 116 17.85 9.09 3.37
C ASP A 116 16.43 9.64 3.57
N GLU A 117 15.82 10.19 2.54
CA GLU A 117 14.42 10.63 2.57
C GLU A 117 13.46 9.46 2.80
N ASN A 118 13.64 8.35 2.10
CA ASN A 118 12.88 7.12 2.31
C ASN A 118 13.01 6.60 3.76
N LYS A 119 14.22 6.66 4.33
CA LYS A 119 14.45 6.28 5.73
C LYS A 119 13.71 7.21 6.69
N LYS A 120 13.72 8.52 6.45
CA LYS A 120 12.97 9.51 7.25
C LYS A 120 11.46 9.29 7.16
N LEU A 121 10.94 9.03 5.96
CA LEU A 121 9.52 8.76 5.74
C LEU A 121 9.06 7.48 6.44
N ARG A 122 9.83 6.41 6.35
CA ARG A 122 9.55 5.15 7.07
C ARG A 122 9.53 5.33 8.59
N ASN A 123 10.45 6.12 9.13
CA ASN A 123 10.48 6.41 10.57
C ASN A 123 9.27 7.23 11.00
N ARG A 124 8.88 8.24 10.23
CA ARG A 124 7.65 9.02 10.46
C ARG A 124 6.40 8.14 10.41
N LEU A 125 6.31 7.26 9.44
CA LEU A 125 5.19 6.32 9.30
C LEU A 125 5.08 5.39 10.52
N MET A 126 6.22 4.89 11.00
CA MET A 126 6.27 4.05 12.20
C MET A 126 5.83 4.80 13.44
N GLU A 127 6.28 6.05 13.60
CA GLU A 127 5.90 6.90 14.73
C GLU A 127 4.40 7.25 14.71
N MET A 128 3.86 7.61 13.54
CA MET A 128 2.42 7.86 13.37
C MET A 128 1.59 6.61 13.68
N SER A 129 2.04 5.44 13.24
CA SER A 129 1.39 4.16 13.53
C SER A 129 1.39 3.85 15.04
N LYS A 130 2.49 4.16 15.74
CA LYS A 130 2.58 4.00 17.20
C LYS A 130 1.60 4.94 17.91
N ARG A 131 1.60 6.23 17.56
CA ARG A 131 0.65 7.22 18.13
C ARG A 131 -0.80 6.83 17.87
N SER A 132 -1.13 6.34 16.68
CA SER A 132 -2.48 5.88 16.36
C SER A 132 -2.92 4.73 17.27
N ARG A 133 -2.04 3.75 17.53
CA ARG A 133 -2.35 2.64 18.46
C ARG A 133 -2.55 3.13 19.89
N GLU A 134 -1.74 4.06 20.36
CA GLU A 134 -1.86 4.66 21.70
C GLU A 134 -3.18 5.41 21.86
N LEU A 135 -3.60 6.18 20.85
CA LEU A 135 -4.90 6.87 20.82
C LEU A 135 -6.07 5.89 20.84
N ILE A 136 -6.00 4.82 20.04
CA ILE A 136 -7.04 3.79 20.01
C ILE A 136 -7.16 3.11 21.38
N SER A 137 -6.03 2.72 21.97
CA SER A 137 -6.03 2.07 23.28
C SER A 137 -6.54 3.00 24.36
N GLY A 138 -6.17 4.28 24.32
CA GLY A 138 -6.68 5.32 25.23
C GLY A 138 -8.18 5.51 25.11
N LYS A 139 -8.72 5.51 23.88
CA LYS A 139 -10.16 5.60 23.63
C LYS A 139 -10.90 4.39 24.20
N VAL A 140 -10.42 3.18 23.92
CA VAL A 140 -11.03 1.94 24.45
C VAL A 140 -11.07 1.96 25.99
N ALA A 141 -9.99 2.39 26.65
CA ALA A 141 -9.96 2.48 28.09
C ALA A 141 -10.91 3.56 28.65
N ALA A 142 -11.12 4.66 27.93
CA ALA A 142 -12.09 5.69 28.30
C ALA A 142 -13.53 5.18 28.15
N ASP A 143 -13.84 4.51 27.04
CA ASP A 143 -15.16 3.92 26.78
C ASP A 143 -15.51 2.87 27.85
N GLN A 144 -14.56 2.03 28.25
CA GLN A 144 -14.78 1.05 29.35
C GLN A 144 -15.06 1.72 30.69
N ARG A 145 -14.37 2.83 31.01
CA ARG A 145 -14.65 3.60 32.25
C ARG A 145 -16.03 4.25 32.20
N ALA A 146 -16.43 4.78 31.05
CA ALA A 146 -17.76 5.35 30.87
C ALA A 146 -18.87 4.30 31.09
N LEU A 147 -18.73 3.12 30.48
CA LEU A 147 -19.67 2.00 30.69
C LEU A 147 -19.74 1.56 32.17
N GLY A 148 -18.60 1.51 32.86
CA GLY A 148 -18.57 1.19 34.28
C GLY A 148 -19.28 2.26 35.13
N ALA A 149 -19.11 3.54 34.82
CA ALA A 149 -19.81 4.64 35.49
C ALA A 149 -21.33 4.61 35.26
N GLU A 150 -21.76 4.32 34.03
CA GLU A 150 -23.18 4.15 33.68
C GLU A 150 -23.83 3.01 34.44
N ALA A 151 -23.15 1.89 34.58
CA ALA A 151 -23.62 0.75 35.40
C ALA A 151 -23.76 1.13 36.89
N GLN A 152 -22.80 1.88 37.43
CA GLN A 152 -22.89 2.38 38.83
C GLN A 152 -24.05 3.35 39.02
N ILE A 153 -24.25 4.29 38.09
CA ILE A 153 -25.38 5.23 38.13
C ILE A 153 -26.71 4.47 38.10
N SER A 154 -26.81 3.45 37.26
CA SER A 154 -28.02 2.62 37.17
C SER A 154 -28.30 1.88 38.47
N SER A 155 -27.25 1.31 39.09
CA SER A 155 -27.38 0.64 40.41
C SER A 155 -27.79 1.61 41.53
N LEU A 156 -27.19 2.81 41.56
CA LEU A 156 -27.54 3.83 42.55
C LEU A 156 -28.98 4.33 42.39
N LYS A 157 -29.44 4.51 41.14
CA LYS A 157 -30.85 4.86 40.85
C LYS A 157 -31.82 3.82 41.38
N ALA A 158 -31.52 2.54 41.18
CA ALA A 158 -32.33 1.43 41.69
C ALA A 158 -32.40 1.46 43.25
N GLN A 159 -31.25 1.69 43.93
CA GLN A 159 -31.20 1.79 45.37
C GLN A 159 -32.00 3.01 45.92
N ILE A 160 -31.92 4.14 45.23
CA ILE A 160 -32.72 5.32 45.59
C ILE A 160 -34.21 4.97 45.47
N GLN A 161 -34.63 4.38 44.37
CA GLN A 161 -36.03 4.01 44.15
C GLN A 161 -36.54 3.03 45.22
N GLU A 162 -35.76 2.06 45.64
CA GLU A 162 -36.08 1.14 46.73
C GLU A 162 -36.25 1.87 48.06
N ARG A 163 -35.33 2.81 48.39
CA ARG A 163 -35.41 3.64 49.59
C ARG A 163 -36.64 4.54 49.60
N ASP A 164 -36.97 5.15 48.46
CA ASP A 164 -38.16 6.00 48.32
C ASP A 164 -39.46 5.22 48.59
N VAL A 165 -39.56 4.02 48.07
CA VAL A 165 -40.67 3.10 48.32
C VAL A 165 -40.75 2.77 49.83
N ARG A 166 -39.60 2.52 50.47
CA ARG A 166 -39.53 2.21 51.91
C ARG A 166 -39.92 3.41 52.79
N ILE A 167 -39.47 4.61 52.45
CA ILE A 167 -39.84 5.86 53.08
C ILE A 167 -41.37 6.10 52.95
N SER A 168 -41.90 5.93 51.74
CA SER A 168 -43.34 6.07 51.50
C SER A 168 -44.17 5.10 52.32
N ALA A 169 -43.73 3.84 52.46
CA ALA A 169 -44.37 2.82 53.27
C ALA A 169 -44.31 3.19 54.81
N LEU A 170 -43.19 3.70 55.28
CA LEU A 170 -43.04 4.17 56.69
C LEU A 170 -43.88 5.38 56.95
N ASN A 171 -43.94 6.36 56.06
CA ASN A 171 -44.78 7.53 56.20
C ASN A 171 -46.28 7.16 56.29
N LYS A 172 -46.76 6.18 55.53
CA LYS A 172 -48.10 5.64 55.61
C LYS A 172 -48.37 5.02 57.02
N LYS A 173 -47.41 4.23 57.53
CA LYS A 173 -47.53 3.63 58.87
C LYS A 173 -47.58 4.66 59.94
N ILE A 174 -46.74 5.71 59.85
CA ILE A 174 -46.77 6.81 60.85
C ILE A 174 -48.13 7.53 60.82
N ALA A 175 -48.63 7.82 59.59
CA ALA A 175 -49.94 8.45 59.47
C ALA A 175 -51.09 7.62 60.08
N THR A 176 -50.97 6.28 60.10
CA THR A 176 -52.00 5.42 60.77
C THR A 176 -51.85 5.27 62.29
N ILE A 177 -50.72 5.67 62.87
CA ILE A 177 -50.48 5.62 64.34
C ILE A 177 -50.87 6.95 65.04
N VAL A 178 -50.86 8.02 64.29
CA VAL A 178 -51.11 9.40 64.82
C VAL A 178 -52.58 9.73 64.87
N TRP A 179 -53.46 8.85 64.47
CA TRP A 179 -54.92 8.94 64.66
C TRP A 179 -55.41 7.78 65.51
#